data_9bce122e314e47c429eb709d503ad579
#
_entry.id   9bce122e314e47c429eb709d503ad579
#
_cell.length_a   1.000
_cell.length_b   1.000
_cell.length_c   1.000
_cell.angle_alpha   90.00
_cell.angle_beta   90.00
_cell.angle_gamma   90.00
#
_symmetry.space_group_name_H-M   'P 1'
#
loop_
_entity.id
_entity.type
_entity.pdbx_description
1 polymer ?
#
loop_
_entity_poly.entity_id
_entity_poly.type
_entity_poly.pdbx_seq_one_letter_code
_entity_poly.pdbx_strand_id
1 'polypeptide(L)'
;MLENNILHFWQTKMVDRENGGFYGRIDGHEVLHPEAEKGAILNARILWTFSAAYRVLKKPEYLEMATYAKEYFIEHFLDKEYGGVYWSVDAKGQPLNTRKQFYAIGFALYGFSEYARATGDREALDYALQLYDCIEEHALDREQNGYIEATARDWQPIADMRLSELDANFPKSQNTHLHITEPYTNLLRCLKEMHAQESCDYVPVLGSVLPIGVSVPMETMISVEASLRNLIDIFTDKILNPETHHLDLFFEMDWTRGAGHLESYGHDIECSWLMHEAALVLGDEKVLRKVEDIVRIVAKASEKGLRPDGAMIHEANLDTGHVDDDLHWWVQAENVVGWFNLWQHFGDEEALERAERCWTYIKEQLIDWENGEWHWSRRPDGSLNLDDDKAGFWKCPYHNSRMCLEIIERTEAM
;
A
#
# COMPACT_ATOMS: atom_id res chain seq x y z
N MET A 1 9.83 -13.29 13.73
CA MET A 1 8.55 -12.59 13.93
C MET A 1 7.70 -12.68 12.66
N LEU A 2 8.11 -12.16 11.49
CA LEU A 2 7.32 -12.21 10.26
C LEU A 2 6.68 -13.59 10.01
N GLU A 3 7.45 -14.64 9.87
CA GLU A 3 6.97 -15.97 9.53
C GLU A 3 6.10 -16.63 10.59
N ASN A 4 6.58 -16.62 11.86
CA ASN A 4 5.96 -17.39 12.96
C ASN A 4 4.84 -16.64 13.69
N ASN A 5 4.64 -15.36 13.40
CA ASN A 5 3.61 -14.54 14.01
C ASN A 5 2.63 -14.02 12.95
N ILE A 6 3.07 -13.11 12.05
CA ILE A 6 2.18 -12.50 11.07
C ILE A 6 1.73 -13.53 10.02
N LEU A 7 2.64 -14.05 9.19
CA LEU A 7 2.27 -14.93 8.08
C LEU A 7 1.55 -16.20 8.57
N HIS A 8 2.00 -16.77 9.70
CA HIS A 8 1.35 -17.92 10.29
C HIS A 8 -0.11 -17.64 10.71
N PHE A 9 -0.39 -16.49 11.31
CA PHE A 9 -1.76 -16.08 11.66
C PHE A 9 -2.66 -16.06 10.43
N TRP A 10 -2.21 -15.40 9.37
CA TRP A 10 -3.01 -15.27 8.14
C TRP A 10 -3.20 -16.59 7.40
N GLN A 11 -2.22 -17.50 7.42
CA GLN A 11 -2.35 -18.83 6.84
C GLN A 11 -3.27 -19.78 7.64
N THR A 12 -3.37 -19.59 8.94
CA THR A 12 -4.04 -20.57 9.81
C THR A 12 -5.39 -20.07 10.35
N LYS A 13 -5.51 -18.79 10.71
CA LYS A 13 -6.73 -18.23 11.32
C LYS A 13 -7.65 -17.53 10.31
N MET A 14 -7.10 -16.95 9.24
CA MET A 14 -7.88 -16.13 8.32
C MET A 14 -8.34 -16.84 7.04
N VAL A 15 -7.85 -18.03 6.72
CA VAL A 15 -8.30 -18.78 5.54
C VAL A 15 -9.72 -19.31 5.75
N ASP A 16 -10.67 -18.86 4.92
CA ASP A 16 -12.05 -19.35 4.91
C ASP A 16 -12.15 -20.62 4.07
N ARG A 17 -12.18 -21.76 4.75
CA ARG A 17 -12.25 -23.07 4.08
C ARG A 17 -13.66 -23.47 3.65
N GLU A 18 -14.68 -22.75 4.11
CA GLU A 18 -16.07 -23.02 3.80
C GLU A 18 -16.52 -22.28 2.54
N ASN A 19 -16.23 -20.96 2.46
CA ASN A 19 -16.68 -20.11 1.38
C ASN A 19 -15.54 -19.68 0.42
N GLY A 20 -14.32 -20.09 0.69
CA GLY A 20 -13.14 -19.68 -0.09
C GLY A 20 -12.56 -18.32 0.32
N GLY A 21 -11.34 -18.06 -0.11
CA GLY A 21 -10.63 -16.84 0.21
C GLY A 21 -10.31 -16.70 1.70
N PHE A 22 -10.48 -15.50 2.24
CA PHE A 22 -10.15 -15.20 3.62
C PHE A 22 -11.37 -14.65 4.34
N TYR A 23 -11.46 -14.89 5.66
CA TYR A 23 -12.49 -14.29 6.50
C TYR A 23 -12.36 -12.76 6.49
N GLY A 24 -13.51 -12.09 6.57
CA GLY A 24 -13.56 -10.64 6.55
C GLY A 24 -13.18 -9.99 7.88
N ARG A 25 -13.29 -10.73 9.03
CA ARG A 25 -13.12 -10.10 10.34
C ARG A 25 -12.81 -11.08 11.47
N ILE A 26 -11.80 -10.73 12.27
CA ILE A 26 -11.61 -11.15 13.65
C ILE A 26 -11.57 -9.88 14.49
N ASP A 27 -12.41 -9.74 15.50
CA ASP A 27 -12.45 -8.54 16.35
C ASP A 27 -11.29 -8.46 17.35
N GLY A 28 -11.20 -7.36 18.09
CA GLY A 28 -10.17 -7.13 19.07
C GLY A 28 -10.17 -8.09 20.27
N HIS A 29 -11.27 -8.83 20.46
CA HIS A 29 -11.41 -9.89 21.46
C HIS A 29 -11.13 -11.29 20.90
N GLU A 30 -10.49 -11.41 19.74
CA GLU A 30 -10.14 -12.66 19.06
C GLU A 30 -11.36 -13.49 18.60
N VAL A 31 -12.54 -12.87 18.46
CA VAL A 31 -13.75 -13.56 17.99
C VAL A 31 -13.81 -13.47 16.46
N LEU A 32 -13.88 -14.64 15.81
CA LEU A 32 -14.11 -14.72 14.37
C LEU A 32 -15.57 -14.40 14.03
N HIS A 33 -15.78 -13.53 13.04
CA HIS A 33 -17.08 -13.19 12.46
C HIS A 33 -17.18 -13.77 11.04
N PRO A 34 -17.61 -15.04 10.88
CA PRO A 34 -17.55 -15.74 9.59
C PRO A 34 -18.49 -15.18 8.54
N GLU A 35 -19.56 -14.45 8.95
CA GLU A 35 -20.48 -13.73 8.06
C GLU A 35 -20.02 -12.32 7.68
N ALA A 36 -18.91 -11.82 8.17
CA ALA A 36 -18.45 -10.48 7.85
C ALA A 36 -18.15 -10.35 6.35
N GLU A 37 -18.45 -9.18 5.80
CA GLU A 37 -18.05 -8.84 4.42
C GLU A 37 -16.55 -8.94 4.22
N LYS A 38 -16.14 -9.28 2.99
CA LYS A 38 -14.75 -9.37 2.58
C LYS A 38 -14.40 -8.14 1.76
N GLY A 39 -13.49 -7.32 2.26
CA GLY A 39 -13.06 -6.10 1.58
C GLY A 39 -12.07 -6.36 0.46
N ALA A 40 -12.15 -5.58 -0.63
CA ALA A 40 -11.17 -5.65 -1.72
C ALA A 40 -9.77 -5.28 -1.24
N ILE A 41 -9.65 -4.26 -0.39
CA ILE A 41 -8.37 -3.83 0.20
C ILE A 41 -7.72 -4.98 0.96
N LEU A 42 -8.48 -5.63 1.85
CA LEU A 42 -7.98 -6.77 2.63
C LEU A 42 -7.41 -7.86 1.74
N ASN A 43 -8.18 -8.28 0.72
CA ASN A 43 -7.80 -9.39 -0.14
C ASN A 43 -6.66 -9.04 -1.10
N ALA A 44 -6.62 -7.81 -1.63
CA ALA A 44 -5.52 -7.31 -2.44
C ALA A 44 -4.20 -7.24 -1.66
N ARG A 45 -4.25 -6.75 -0.41
CA ARG A 45 -3.11 -6.67 0.48
C ARG A 45 -2.61 -8.05 0.94
N ILE A 46 -3.49 -9.03 1.10
CA ILE A 46 -3.11 -10.42 1.34
C ILE A 46 -2.37 -10.99 0.11
N LEU A 47 -2.90 -10.78 -1.10
CA LEU A 47 -2.23 -11.17 -2.34
C LEU A 47 -0.83 -10.56 -2.42
N TRP A 48 -0.70 -9.26 -2.20
CA TRP A 48 0.60 -8.59 -2.17
C TRP A 48 1.55 -9.20 -1.15
N THR A 49 1.07 -9.38 0.10
CA THR A 49 1.90 -9.86 1.22
C THR A 49 2.51 -11.23 0.95
N PHE A 50 1.69 -12.20 0.50
CA PHE A 50 2.20 -13.54 0.23
C PHE A 50 3.03 -13.62 -1.04
N SER A 51 2.76 -12.79 -2.03
CA SER A 51 3.60 -12.66 -3.23
C SER A 51 4.99 -12.12 -2.88
N ALA A 52 5.05 -11.04 -2.09
CA ALA A 52 6.30 -10.45 -1.62
C ALA A 52 7.05 -11.41 -0.67
N ALA A 53 6.34 -12.09 0.24
CA ALA A 53 6.93 -13.09 1.11
C ALA A 53 7.56 -14.25 0.30
N TYR A 54 6.89 -14.73 -0.76
CA TYR A 54 7.48 -15.72 -1.65
C TYR A 54 8.69 -15.15 -2.40
N ARG A 55 8.59 -13.95 -2.92
CA ARG A 55 9.70 -13.30 -3.65
C ARG A 55 10.95 -13.16 -2.80
N VAL A 56 10.81 -12.78 -1.53
CA VAL A 56 11.92 -12.56 -0.59
C VAL A 56 12.39 -13.86 0.05
N LEU A 57 11.49 -14.64 0.64
CA LEU A 57 11.86 -15.80 1.47
C LEU A 57 11.97 -17.11 0.67
N LYS A 58 11.50 -17.15 -0.57
CA LYS A 58 11.57 -18.31 -1.50
C LYS A 58 10.92 -19.59 -0.96
N LYS A 59 9.95 -19.52 -0.05
CA LYS A 59 9.26 -20.67 0.51
C LYS A 59 7.99 -21.01 -0.26
N PRO A 60 7.82 -22.28 -0.73
CA PRO A 60 6.68 -22.66 -1.58
C PRO A 60 5.31 -22.42 -0.94
N GLU A 61 5.18 -22.53 0.38
CA GLU A 61 3.94 -22.31 1.09
C GLU A 61 3.41 -20.88 0.94
N TYR A 62 4.27 -19.89 0.73
CA TYR A 62 3.84 -18.51 0.47
C TYR A 62 3.36 -18.34 -0.96
N LEU A 63 3.96 -19.06 -1.93
CA LEU A 63 3.45 -19.08 -3.30
C LEU A 63 2.06 -19.73 -3.38
N GLU A 64 1.85 -20.85 -2.68
CA GLU A 64 0.56 -21.52 -2.61
C GLU A 64 -0.53 -20.56 -2.08
N MET A 65 -0.21 -19.82 -1.03
CA MET A 65 -1.12 -18.83 -0.44
C MET A 65 -1.36 -17.63 -1.36
N ALA A 66 -0.32 -17.10 -2.01
CA ALA A 66 -0.43 -16.03 -2.98
C ALA A 66 -1.30 -16.45 -4.19
N THR A 67 -1.11 -17.67 -4.70
CA THR A 67 -1.92 -18.20 -5.80
C THR A 67 -3.38 -18.36 -5.39
N TYR A 68 -3.63 -18.87 -4.18
CA TYR A 68 -4.99 -18.98 -3.64
C TYR A 68 -5.67 -17.62 -3.51
N ALA A 69 -4.95 -16.61 -3.02
CA ALA A 69 -5.45 -15.23 -2.94
C ALA A 69 -5.72 -14.65 -4.33
N LYS A 70 -4.81 -14.85 -5.31
CA LYS A 70 -4.97 -14.40 -6.71
C LYS A 70 -6.23 -14.97 -7.33
N GLU A 71 -6.40 -16.29 -7.26
CA GLU A 71 -7.55 -16.99 -7.87
C GLU A 71 -8.87 -16.51 -7.27
N TYR A 72 -8.95 -16.40 -5.94
CA TYR A 72 -10.14 -15.90 -5.28
C TYR A 72 -10.44 -14.46 -5.66
N PHE A 73 -9.43 -13.60 -5.76
CA PHE A 73 -9.59 -12.20 -6.15
C PHE A 73 -10.13 -12.08 -7.59
N ILE A 74 -9.59 -12.85 -8.53
CA ILE A 74 -10.04 -12.88 -9.93
C ILE A 74 -11.51 -13.32 -10.02
N GLU A 75 -11.90 -14.33 -9.27
CA GLU A 75 -13.24 -14.90 -9.33
C GLU A 75 -14.31 -13.97 -8.75
N HIS A 76 -14.01 -13.30 -7.61
CA HIS A 76 -15.03 -12.67 -6.80
C HIS A 76 -14.95 -11.14 -6.77
N PHE A 77 -13.77 -10.54 -6.96
CA PHE A 77 -13.60 -9.08 -6.85
C PHE A 77 -13.53 -8.35 -8.18
N LEU A 78 -13.04 -8.98 -9.25
CA LEU A 78 -13.00 -8.33 -10.56
C LEU A 78 -14.41 -8.19 -11.15
N ASP A 79 -14.77 -6.96 -11.52
CA ASP A 79 -16.02 -6.69 -12.22
C ASP A 79 -15.87 -7.00 -13.70
N LYS A 80 -16.38 -8.15 -14.11
CA LYS A 80 -16.27 -8.66 -15.50
C LYS A 80 -17.14 -7.91 -16.49
N GLU A 81 -18.06 -7.06 -16.03
CA GLU A 81 -18.97 -6.28 -16.88
C GLU A 81 -18.41 -4.87 -17.16
N TYR A 82 -17.94 -4.17 -16.10
CA TYR A 82 -17.49 -2.79 -16.21
C TYR A 82 -15.98 -2.62 -16.03
N GLY A 83 -15.26 -3.67 -15.63
CA GLY A 83 -13.85 -3.57 -15.24
C GLY A 83 -13.63 -3.01 -13.84
N GLY A 84 -12.36 -2.93 -13.42
CA GLY A 84 -12.00 -2.57 -12.05
C GLY A 84 -12.44 -3.62 -11.03
N VAL A 85 -12.58 -3.21 -9.76
CA VAL A 85 -12.92 -4.12 -8.66
C VAL A 85 -14.15 -3.66 -7.91
N TYR A 86 -14.89 -4.59 -7.30
CA TYR A 86 -15.90 -4.28 -6.30
C TYR A 86 -15.23 -3.82 -5.01
N TRP A 87 -15.86 -2.89 -4.28
CA TRP A 87 -15.38 -2.46 -2.97
C TRP A 87 -15.40 -3.58 -1.93
N SER A 88 -16.51 -4.35 -1.92
CA SER A 88 -16.62 -5.53 -1.06
C SER A 88 -17.54 -6.59 -1.65
N VAL A 89 -17.35 -7.81 -1.17
CA VAL A 89 -18.24 -8.96 -1.42
C VAL A 89 -18.77 -9.49 -0.08
N ASP A 90 -19.87 -10.20 -0.11
CA ASP A 90 -20.38 -10.88 1.09
C ASP A 90 -19.47 -12.06 1.49
N ALA A 91 -19.75 -12.71 2.62
CA ALA A 91 -18.97 -13.83 3.11
C ALA A 91 -18.85 -14.99 2.10
N LYS A 92 -19.80 -15.10 1.16
CA LYS A 92 -19.84 -16.14 0.12
C LYS A 92 -19.23 -15.69 -1.21
N GLY A 93 -18.64 -14.50 -1.25
CA GLY A 93 -17.99 -13.95 -2.45
C GLY A 93 -18.94 -13.32 -3.46
N GLN A 94 -20.20 -13.02 -3.09
CA GLN A 94 -21.10 -12.30 -4.00
C GLN A 94 -20.91 -10.79 -3.86
N PRO A 95 -20.92 -10.01 -4.97
CA PRO A 95 -20.78 -8.57 -4.90
C PRO A 95 -21.77 -7.93 -3.92
N LEU A 96 -21.26 -7.17 -2.94
CA LEU A 96 -22.06 -6.51 -1.91
C LEU A 96 -22.06 -5.00 -2.13
N ASN A 97 -20.91 -4.35 -2.05
CA ASN A 97 -20.75 -2.95 -2.40
C ASN A 97 -19.94 -2.87 -3.70
N THR A 98 -20.59 -2.39 -4.76
CA THR A 98 -20.03 -2.42 -6.12
C THR A 98 -19.39 -1.10 -6.55
N ARG A 99 -19.35 -0.06 -5.66
CA ARG A 99 -18.68 1.21 -5.96
C ARG A 99 -17.23 0.99 -6.35
N LYS A 100 -16.69 1.85 -7.19
CA LYS A 100 -15.29 1.83 -7.59
C LYS A 100 -14.52 2.82 -6.74
N GLN A 101 -13.74 2.31 -5.79
CA GLN A 101 -12.75 3.09 -5.05
C GLN A 101 -11.39 2.93 -5.71
N PHE A 102 -10.78 4.02 -6.17
CA PHE A 102 -9.49 3.92 -6.87
C PHE A 102 -8.36 3.51 -5.95
N TYR A 103 -8.48 3.78 -4.67
CA TYR A 103 -7.64 3.20 -3.62
C TYR A 103 -7.61 1.65 -3.68
N ALA A 104 -8.77 1.01 -3.74
CA ALA A 104 -8.87 -0.44 -3.81
C ALA A 104 -8.38 -1.00 -5.16
N ILE A 105 -8.66 -0.29 -6.26
CA ILE A 105 -8.15 -0.65 -7.60
C ILE A 105 -6.62 -0.58 -7.61
N GLY A 106 -6.02 0.45 -6.98
CA GLY A 106 -4.59 0.58 -6.79
C GLY A 106 -3.98 -0.60 -6.02
N PHE A 107 -4.58 -1.02 -4.90
CA PHE A 107 -4.10 -2.19 -4.16
C PHE A 107 -4.25 -3.50 -4.93
N ALA A 108 -5.32 -3.67 -5.71
CA ALA A 108 -5.46 -4.83 -6.58
C ALA A 108 -4.35 -4.87 -7.63
N LEU A 109 -4.07 -3.74 -8.29
CA LEU A 109 -2.94 -3.59 -9.20
C LEU A 109 -1.62 -3.95 -8.50
N TYR A 110 -1.42 -3.47 -7.27
CA TYR A 110 -0.22 -3.76 -6.48
C TYR A 110 -0.05 -5.25 -6.21
N GLY A 111 -1.11 -5.92 -5.77
CA GLY A 111 -1.11 -7.36 -5.53
C GLY A 111 -0.79 -8.17 -6.79
N PHE A 112 -1.44 -7.87 -7.92
CA PHE A 112 -1.19 -8.56 -9.18
C PHE A 112 0.21 -8.28 -9.75
N SER A 113 0.69 -7.04 -9.71
CA SER A 113 2.04 -6.71 -10.17
C SER A 113 3.13 -7.35 -9.31
N GLU A 114 2.92 -7.46 -7.99
CA GLU A 114 3.87 -8.16 -7.11
C GLU A 114 3.84 -9.68 -7.34
N TYR A 115 2.66 -10.27 -7.59
CA TYR A 115 2.57 -11.68 -7.96
C TYR A 115 3.30 -11.95 -9.29
N ALA A 116 3.08 -11.11 -10.31
CA ALA A 116 3.77 -11.22 -11.59
C ALA A 116 5.29 -11.09 -11.41
N ARG A 117 5.74 -10.14 -10.60
CA ARG A 117 7.14 -9.91 -10.25
C ARG A 117 7.78 -11.12 -9.54
N ALA A 118 7.03 -11.74 -8.63
CA ALA A 118 7.50 -12.90 -7.85
C ALA A 118 7.59 -14.21 -8.66
N THR A 119 6.75 -14.36 -9.70
CA THR A 119 6.53 -15.63 -10.41
C THR A 119 6.84 -15.59 -11.91
N GLY A 120 6.84 -14.43 -12.53
CA GLY A 120 6.85 -14.26 -13.99
C GLY A 120 5.49 -14.51 -14.65
N ASP A 121 4.39 -14.58 -13.88
CA ASP A 121 3.05 -14.85 -14.37
C ASP A 121 2.51 -13.71 -15.23
N ARG A 122 2.33 -13.97 -16.52
CA ARG A 122 1.84 -13.02 -17.52
C ARG A 122 0.36 -12.68 -17.32
N GLU A 123 -0.45 -13.63 -16.92
CA GLU A 123 -1.87 -13.39 -16.64
C GLU A 123 -2.03 -12.36 -15.51
N ALA A 124 -1.23 -12.49 -14.44
CA ALA A 124 -1.24 -11.51 -13.36
C ALA A 124 -0.77 -10.12 -13.82
N LEU A 125 0.25 -10.06 -14.70
CA LEU A 125 0.65 -8.79 -15.30
C LEU A 125 -0.46 -8.17 -16.15
N ASP A 126 -1.17 -8.98 -16.94
CA ASP A 126 -2.29 -8.50 -17.77
C ASP A 126 -3.42 -7.91 -16.91
N TYR A 127 -3.74 -8.52 -15.76
CA TYR A 127 -4.69 -7.95 -14.80
C TYR A 127 -4.17 -6.64 -14.19
N ALA A 128 -2.89 -6.58 -13.82
CA ALA A 128 -2.29 -5.35 -13.30
C ALA A 128 -2.40 -4.20 -14.33
N LEU A 129 -2.11 -4.47 -15.60
CA LEU A 129 -2.22 -3.48 -16.68
C LEU A 129 -3.66 -3.05 -16.94
N GLN A 130 -4.62 -3.97 -16.93
CA GLN A 130 -6.05 -3.62 -17.05
C GLN A 130 -6.51 -2.70 -15.90
N LEU A 131 -6.03 -2.93 -14.68
CA LEU A 131 -6.35 -2.07 -13.53
C LEU A 131 -5.66 -0.71 -13.61
N TYR A 132 -4.43 -0.66 -14.15
CA TYR A 132 -3.76 0.60 -14.49
C TYR A 132 -4.57 1.40 -15.49
N ASP A 133 -5.01 0.78 -16.59
CA ASP A 133 -5.84 1.44 -17.60
C ASP A 133 -7.16 1.95 -17.00
N CYS A 134 -7.80 1.18 -16.09
CA CYS A 134 -9.00 1.64 -15.37
C CYS A 134 -8.75 2.91 -14.55
N ILE A 135 -7.60 3.01 -13.86
CA ILE A 135 -7.27 4.21 -13.07
C ILE A 135 -7.01 5.39 -14.00
N GLU A 136 -6.22 5.21 -15.07
CA GLU A 136 -5.89 6.29 -16.02
C GLU A 136 -7.11 6.76 -16.82
N GLU A 137 -8.07 5.87 -17.11
CA GLU A 137 -9.27 6.22 -17.84
C GLU A 137 -10.32 6.93 -16.98
N HIS A 138 -10.54 6.44 -15.76
CA HIS A 138 -11.71 6.82 -14.95
C HIS A 138 -11.38 7.65 -13.70
N ALA A 139 -10.13 7.62 -13.18
CA ALA A 139 -9.76 8.44 -12.04
C ALA A 139 -9.02 9.71 -12.41
N LEU A 140 -8.24 9.71 -13.49
CA LEU A 140 -7.40 10.84 -13.86
C LEU A 140 -8.27 12.04 -14.29
N ASP A 141 -8.22 13.11 -13.51
CA ASP A 141 -8.78 14.41 -13.85
C ASP A 141 -7.91 15.10 -14.91
N ARG A 142 -8.36 15.11 -16.15
CA ARG A 142 -7.61 15.66 -17.28
C ARG A 142 -7.64 17.19 -17.37
N GLU A 143 -8.51 17.85 -16.58
CA GLU A 143 -8.64 19.32 -16.58
C GLU A 143 -7.74 19.97 -15.54
N GLN A 144 -7.77 19.42 -14.30
CA GLN A 144 -7.04 19.98 -13.14
C GLN A 144 -5.86 19.11 -12.69
N ASN A 145 -5.68 17.95 -13.33
CA ASN A 145 -4.75 16.90 -12.93
C ASN A 145 -5.11 16.23 -11.59
N GLY A 146 -4.47 15.10 -11.30
CA GLY A 146 -4.71 14.29 -10.11
C GLY A 146 -5.81 13.25 -10.32
N TYR A 147 -6.07 12.48 -9.28
CA TYR A 147 -6.94 11.31 -9.32
C TYR A 147 -8.09 11.47 -8.34
N ILE A 148 -9.33 11.20 -8.80
CA ILE A 148 -10.52 11.24 -7.94
C ILE A 148 -10.61 9.99 -7.05
N GLU A 149 -11.38 10.09 -5.96
CA GLU A 149 -11.50 9.03 -4.96
C GLU A 149 -12.33 7.84 -5.43
N ALA A 150 -13.51 8.10 -6.03
CA ALA A 150 -14.47 7.04 -6.31
C ALA A 150 -15.48 7.39 -7.39
N THR A 151 -16.09 6.34 -7.97
CA THR A 151 -17.24 6.43 -8.87
C THR A 151 -18.27 5.34 -8.53
N ALA A 152 -19.42 5.39 -9.19
CA ALA A 152 -20.38 4.29 -9.22
C ALA A 152 -19.77 3.09 -9.97
N ARG A 153 -20.44 1.93 -9.92
CA ARG A 153 -20.02 0.70 -10.59
C ARG A 153 -19.79 0.89 -12.10
N ASP A 154 -20.62 1.70 -12.74
CA ASP A 154 -20.62 2.01 -14.18
C ASP A 154 -19.81 3.27 -14.52
N TRP A 155 -18.91 3.66 -13.63
CA TRP A 155 -18.01 4.82 -13.73
C TRP A 155 -18.71 6.19 -13.68
N GLN A 156 -20.02 6.24 -13.40
CA GLN A 156 -20.69 7.52 -13.21
C GLN A 156 -20.29 8.21 -11.90
N PRO A 157 -20.28 9.55 -11.85
CA PRO A 157 -19.99 10.30 -10.63
C PRO A 157 -20.92 9.93 -9.47
N ILE A 158 -20.38 9.94 -8.27
CA ILE A 158 -21.13 9.75 -7.01
C ILE A 158 -20.94 10.93 -6.08
N ALA A 159 -21.92 11.18 -5.22
CA ALA A 159 -21.88 12.31 -4.29
C ALA A 159 -21.00 12.02 -3.05
N ASP A 160 -21.00 10.80 -2.56
CA ASP A 160 -20.16 10.36 -1.44
C ASP A 160 -18.96 9.59 -1.97
N MET A 161 -17.81 10.26 -2.02
CA MET A 161 -16.56 9.69 -2.50
C MET A 161 -15.65 9.21 -1.35
N ARG A 162 -16.06 9.36 -0.08
CA ARG A 162 -15.24 9.02 1.08
C ARG A 162 -14.72 7.58 1.01
N LEU A 163 -13.48 7.41 1.39
CA LEU A 163 -12.84 6.11 1.53
C LEU A 163 -13.43 5.36 2.75
N SER A 164 -13.62 6.08 3.85
CA SER A 164 -14.26 5.60 5.09
C SER A 164 -15.25 6.62 5.65
N GLU A 165 -16.07 6.20 6.62
CA GLU A 165 -16.99 7.12 7.31
C GLU A 165 -16.27 8.17 8.17
N LEU A 166 -15.01 7.95 8.50
CA LEU A 166 -14.18 8.87 9.28
C LEU A 166 -13.55 9.96 8.41
N ASP A 167 -13.49 9.77 7.09
CA ASP A 167 -12.89 10.72 6.18
C ASP A 167 -13.80 11.89 5.86
N ALA A 168 -13.21 13.04 5.56
CA ALA A 168 -13.91 14.15 4.95
C ALA A 168 -14.28 13.81 3.50
N ASN A 169 -15.47 14.25 3.04
CA ASN A 169 -15.93 13.98 1.69
C ASN A 169 -15.38 15.00 0.70
N PHE A 170 -14.21 14.67 0.14
CA PHE A 170 -13.54 15.45 -0.91
C PHE A 170 -13.26 14.58 -2.13
N PRO A 171 -13.21 15.18 -3.33
CA PRO A 171 -12.97 14.41 -4.55
C PRO A 171 -11.52 13.94 -4.72
N LYS A 172 -10.55 14.54 -4.03
CA LYS A 172 -9.12 14.16 -4.08
C LYS A 172 -8.55 14.11 -2.67
N SER A 173 -7.73 13.11 -2.37
CA SER A 173 -7.00 13.00 -1.10
C SER A 173 -5.54 12.65 -1.32
N GLN A 174 -4.71 13.05 -0.35
CA GLN A 174 -3.32 12.62 -0.25
C GLN A 174 -3.23 11.07 -0.21
N ASN A 175 -4.11 10.44 0.58
CA ASN A 175 -4.10 9.00 0.83
C ASN A 175 -4.30 8.19 -0.46
N THR A 176 -5.32 8.52 -1.26
CA THR A 176 -5.53 7.84 -2.55
C THR A 176 -4.38 8.08 -3.53
N HIS A 177 -3.83 9.30 -3.60
CA HIS A 177 -2.67 9.57 -4.45
C HIS A 177 -1.42 8.78 -4.01
N LEU A 178 -1.19 8.63 -2.70
CA LEU A 178 -0.07 7.84 -2.19
C LEU A 178 -0.21 6.37 -2.59
N HIS A 179 -1.41 5.82 -2.42
CA HIS A 179 -1.69 4.42 -2.73
C HIS A 179 -2.07 4.14 -4.20
N ILE A 180 -1.93 5.14 -5.08
CA ILE A 180 -1.77 4.96 -6.54
C ILE A 180 -0.27 5.06 -6.92
N THR A 181 0.50 5.93 -6.26
CA THR A 181 1.96 6.05 -6.49
C THR A 181 2.69 4.75 -6.20
N GLU A 182 2.37 4.12 -5.11
CA GLU A 182 2.98 2.87 -4.64
C GLU A 182 2.79 1.70 -5.64
N PRO A 183 1.55 1.34 -6.07
CA PRO A 183 1.36 0.32 -7.10
C PRO A 183 1.95 0.68 -8.45
N TYR A 184 1.95 1.95 -8.86
CA TYR A 184 2.61 2.37 -10.11
C TYR A 184 4.12 2.20 -10.04
N THR A 185 4.72 2.47 -8.88
CA THR A 185 6.13 2.20 -8.62
C THR A 185 6.44 0.70 -8.78
N ASN A 186 5.63 -0.16 -8.17
CA ASN A 186 5.83 -1.61 -8.27
C ASN A 186 5.55 -2.16 -9.67
N LEU A 187 4.52 -1.65 -10.35
CA LEU A 187 4.24 -2.02 -11.75
C LEU A 187 5.41 -1.67 -12.65
N LEU A 188 5.95 -0.45 -12.54
CA LEU A 188 7.11 -0.03 -13.33
C LEU A 188 8.33 -0.92 -13.05
N ARG A 189 8.57 -1.25 -11.78
CA ARG A 189 9.63 -2.17 -11.38
C ARG A 189 9.44 -3.55 -12.02
N CYS A 190 8.23 -4.11 -11.93
CA CYS A 190 7.87 -5.39 -12.56
C CYS A 190 8.13 -5.37 -14.07
N LEU A 191 7.69 -4.33 -14.77
CA LEU A 191 7.89 -4.18 -16.20
C LEU A 191 9.38 -4.11 -16.58
N LYS A 192 10.17 -3.35 -15.82
CA LYS A 192 11.64 -3.24 -16.03
C LYS A 192 12.35 -4.59 -15.79
N GLU A 193 12.01 -5.29 -14.71
CA GLU A 193 12.58 -6.61 -14.38
C GLU A 193 12.24 -7.66 -15.45
N MET A 194 10.98 -7.74 -15.87
CA MET A 194 10.54 -8.68 -16.91
C MET A 194 11.15 -8.36 -18.29
N HIS A 195 11.24 -7.09 -18.66
CA HIS A 195 11.90 -6.67 -19.90
C HIS A 195 13.41 -7.01 -19.92
N ALA A 196 14.09 -6.85 -18.78
CA ALA A 196 15.50 -7.20 -18.63
C ALA A 196 15.73 -8.72 -18.78
N GLN A 197 14.84 -9.55 -18.20
CA GLN A 197 14.90 -11.01 -18.33
C GLN A 197 14.72 -11.47 -19.78
N GLU A 198 13.74 -10.91 -20.49
CA GLU A 198 13.51 -11.22 -21.91
C GLU A 198 14.71 -10.87 -22.79
N SER A 199 15.39 -9.78 -22.48
CA SER A 199 16.58 -9.34 -23.21
C SER A 199 17.78 -10.26 -22.96
N CYS A 200 17.88 -10.91 -21.81
CA CYS A 200 18.94 -11.86 -21.48
C CYS A 200 18.69 -13.26 -22.09
N ASP A 201 17.43 -13.67 -22.23
CA ASP A 201 17.07 -14.98 -22.78
C ASP A 201 17.16 -15.03 -24.32
N TYR A 202 17.40 -13.90 -24.99
CA TYR A 202 17.61 -13.83 -26.42
C TYR A 202 19.04 -14.22 -26.79
N VAL A 203 19.37 -15.52 -26.70
CA VAL A 203 20.52 -16.11 -27.39
C VAL A 203 20.00 -16.61 -28.74
N PRO A 204 20.45 -16.05 -29.90
CA PRO A 204 20.04 -16.56 -31.19
C PRO A 204 20.64 -17.94 -31.40
N VAL A 205 19.89 -18.99 -31.09
CA VAL A 205 20.22 -20.34 -31.52
C VAL A 205 19.77 -20.49 -32.97
N LEU A 206 20.74 -20.55 -33.87
CA LEU A 206 20.52 -20.71 -35.29
C LEU A 206 19.66 -21.98 -35.54
N GLY A 207 18.38 -21.80 -35.90
CA GLY A 207 17.52 -22.87 -36.41
C GLY A 207 16.33 -23.31 -35.55
N SER A 208 16.05 -22.72 -34.40
CA SER A 208 14.81 -22.97 -33.66
C SER A 208 13.93 -21.70 -33.61
N VAL A 209 12.72 -21.79 -34.15
CA VAL A 209 11.68 -20.80 -33.93
C VAL A 209 11.10 -21.12 -32.56
N LEU A 210 11.66 -20.52 -31.50
CA LEU A 210 11.00 -20.51 -30.20
C LEU A 210 9.75 -19.61 -30.31
N PRO A 211 8.67 -19.93 -29.58
CA PRO A 211 7.48 -19.06 -29.56
C PRO A 211 7.97 -17.67 -29.09
N ILE A 212 7.64 -16.67 -29.90
CA ILE A 212 7.87 -15.26 -29.56
C ILE A 212 7.00 -14.99 -28.32
N GLY A 213 7.64 -15.01 -27.15
CA GLY A 213 7.00 -14.48 -25.95
C GLY A 213 6.65 -13.03 -26.26
N VAL A 214 5.40 -12.64 -26.04
CA VAL A 214 4.96 -11.26 -26.24
C VAL A 214 5.77 -10.41 -25.27
N SER A 215 6.76 -9.68 -25.77
CA SER A 215 7.57 -8.79 -24.95
C SER A 215 6.69 -7.70 -24.35
N VAL A 216 7.01 -7.26 -23.15
CA VAL A 216 6.36 -6.08 -22.55
C VAL A 216 6.52 -4.92 -23.53
N PRO A 217 5.42 -4.31 -24.04
CA PRO A 217 5.53 -3.22 -24.98
C PRO A 217 6.25 -2.03 -24.36
N MET A 218 7.26 -1.51 -25.02
CA MET A 218 7.99 -0.33 -24.56
C MET A 218 7.06 0.87 -24.34
N GLU A 219 6.02 1.00 -25.13
CA GLU A 219 5.00 2.05 -25.01
C GLU A 219 4.26 2.00 -23.67
N THR A 220 3.93 0.79 -23.18
CA THR A 220 3.30 0.59 -21.87
C THR A 220 4.24 1.06 -20.75
N MET A 221 5.52 0.69 -20.81
CA MET A 221 6.50 1.11 -19.81
C MET A 221 6.66 2.63 -19.79
N ILE A 222 6.75 3.27 -20.96
CA ILE A 222 6.81 4.75 -21.09
C ILE A 222 5.56 5.40 -20.50
N SER A 223 4.37 4.82 -20.72
CA SER A 223 3.13 5.35 -20.16
C SER A 223 3.14 5.30 -18.62
N VAL A 224 3.51 4.16 -18.03
CA VAL A 224 3.60 4.02 -16.56
C VAL A 224 4.68 4.94 -15.98
N GLU A 225 5.84 5.11 -16.65
CA GLU A 225 6.85 6.09 -16.24
C GLU A 225 6.31 7.53 -16.24
N ALA A 226 5.51 7.90 -17.24
CA ALA A 226 4.91 9.23 -17.32
C ALA A 226 3.87 9.46 -16.21
N SER A 227 3.01 8.46 -15.94
CA SER A 227 2.02 8.54 -14.86
C SER A 227 2.68 8.59 -13.47
N LEU A 228 3.75 7.80 -13.24
CA LEU A 228 4.50 7.84 -11.99
C LEU A 228 5.20 9.19 -11.78
N ARG A 229 5.79 9.75 -12.82
CA ARG A 229 6.37 11.10 -12.81
C ARG A 229 5.32 12.15 -12.45
N ASN A 230 4.14 12.07 -13.07
CA ASN A 230 3.03 12.97 -12.79
C ASN A 230 2.60 12.89 -11.32
N LEU A 231 2.51 11.70 -10.73
CA LEU A 231 2.19 11.51 -9.30
C LEU A 231 3.26 12.15 -8.41
N ILE A 232 4.56 11.97 -8.71
CA ILE A 232 5.64 12.64 -7.99
C ILE A 232 5.49 14.16 -8.06
N ASP A 233 5.17 14.72 -9.23
CA ASP A 233 4.95 16.16 -9.38
C ASP A 233 3.71 16.63 -8.60
N ILE A 234 2.62 15.85 -8.56
CA ILE A 234 1.43 16.16 -7.75
C ILE A 234 1.80 16.24 -6.26
N PHE A 235 2.56 15.27 -5.74
CA PHE A 235 3.00 15.32 -4.34
C PHE A 235 3.85 16.55 -4.05
N THR A 236 4.81 16.85 -4.92
CA THR A 236 5.75 17.95 -4.70
C THR A 236 5.14 19.34 -4.87
N ASP A 237 4.16 19.47 -5.77
CA ASP A 237 3.66 20.78 -6.20
C ASP A 237 2.24 21.10 -5.65
N LYS A 238 1.48 20.10 -5.18
CA LYS A 238 0.09 20.23 -4.76
C LYS A 238 -0.16 19.75 -3.33
N ILE A 239 0.35 18.56 -2.98
CA ILE A 239 0.02 17.89 -1.71
C ILE A 239 0.94 18.35 -0.59
N LEU A 240 2.24 18.49 -0.84
CA LEU A 240 3.19 19.01 0.14
C LEU A 240 2.86 20.46 0.49
N ASN A 241 2.64 20.74 1.76
CA ASN A 241 2.47 22.09 2.25
C ASN A 241 3.85 22.77 2.37
N PRO A 242 4.12 23.84 1.61
CA PRO A 242 5.44 24.49 1.62
C PRO A 242 5.76 25.26 2.89
N GLU A 243 4.76 25.53 3.74
CA GLU A 243 4.93 26.30 4.99
C GLU A 243 5.15 25.37 6.19
N THR A 244 4.35 24.29 6.28
CA THR A 244 4.39 23.35 7.40
C THR A 244 5.29 22.15 7.14
N HIS A 245 5.51 21.81 5.88
CA HIS A 245 6.21 20.64 5.37
C HIS A 245 5.50 19.29 5.67
N HIS A 246 4.25 19.36 6.16
CA HIS A 246 3.35 18.22 6.25
C HIS A 246 2.58 18.07 4.94
N LEU A 247 1.93 16.91 4.77
CA LEU A 247 1.04 16.69 3.64
C LEU A 247 -0.35 17.23 3.96
N ASP A 248 -0.92 18.06 3.08
CA ASP A 248 -2.34 18.39 3.15
C ASP A 248 -3.17 17.19 2.70
N LEU A 249 -4.25 16.86 3.40
CA LEU A 249 -4.91 15.55 3.25
C LEU A 249 -6.03 15.54 2.22
N PHE A 250 -6.82 16.61 2.09
CA PHE A 250 -8.03 16.65 1.27
C PHE A 250 -8.08 17.88 0.38
N PHE A 251 -8.60 17.70 -0.84
CA PHE A 251 -8.63 18.75 -1.85
C PHE A 251 -9.93 18.72 -2.66
N GLU A 252 -10.41 19.90 -3.05
CA GLU A 252 -11.39 20.06 -4.10
C GLU A 252 -10.83 19.67 -5.49
N MET A 253 -11.69 19.59 -6.50
CA MET A 253 -11.26 19.24 -7.87
C MET A 253 -10.15 20.14 -8.39
N ASP A 254 -10.17 21.44 -8.07
CA ASP A 254 -9.21 22.47 -8.50
C ASP A 254 -7.97 22.58 -7.59
N TRP A 255 -7.76 21.62 -6.70
CA TRP A 255 -6.71 21.59 -5.70
C TRP A 255 -6.82 22.64 -4.59
N THR A 256 -7.98 23.32 -4.47
CA THR A 256 -8.25 24.09 -3.25
C THR A 256 -8.22 23.15 -2.05
N ARG A 257 -7.42 23.47 -1.06
CA ARG A 257 -7.26 22.67 0.15
C ARG A 257 -8.56 22.58 0.93
N GLY A 258 -8.90 21.39 1.40
CA GLY A 258 -10.02 21.17 2.29
C GLY A 258 -9.89 21.96 3.58
N ALA A 259 -11.02 22.25 4.21
CA ALA A 259 -11.01 22.93 5.51
C ALA A 259 -10.43 22.01 6.59
N GLY A 260 -9.62 22.57 7.46
CA GLY A 260 -8.99 21.90 8.58
C GLY A 260 -7.48 21.72 8.41
N HIS A 261 -6.76 21.85 9.53
CA HIS A 261 -5.33 21.65 9.60
C HIS A 261 -5.06 20.36 10.37
N LEU A 262 -5.12 19.24 9.64
CA LEU A 262 -4.82 17.90 10.17
C LEU A 262 -3.40 17.52 9.75
N GLU A 263 -2.52 17.27 10.73
CA GLU A 263 -1.18 16.72 10.52
C GLU A 263 -1.23 15.21 10.80
N SER A 264 -1.04 14.38 9.78
CA SER A 264 -0.97 12.92 9.92
C SER A 264 0.48 12.46 9.85
N TYR A 265 1.07 12.23 11.01
CA TYR A 265 2.50 11.91 11.13
C TYR A 265 2.85 10.56 10.51
N GLY A 266 1.91 9.60 10.59
CA GLY A 266 2.04 8.30 9.95
C GLY A 266 2.13 8.41 8.43
N HIS A 267 1.25 9.23 7.80
CA HIS A 267 1.29 9.43 6.35
C HIS A 267 2.51 10.23 5.90
N ASP A 268 2.97 11.20 6.70
CA ASP A 268 4.18 11.94 6.38
C ASP A 268 5.40 11.02 6.29
N ILE A 269 5.63 10.21 7.34
CA ILE A 269 6.79 9.30 7.35
C ILE A 269 6.66 8.20 6.30
N GLU A 270 5.45 7.67 6.03
CA GLU A 270 5.18 6.71 4.95
C GLU A 270 5.48 7.32 3.59
N CYS A 271 4.94 8.52 3.32
CA CYS A 271 5.17 9.23 2.06
C CYS A 271 6.66 9.49 1.84
N SER A 272 7.43 9.81 2.87
CA SER A 272 8.84 10.13 2.74
C SER A 272 9.62 9.01 2.07
N TRP A 273 9.43 7.76 2.45
CA TRP A 273 10.16 6.65 1.86
C TRP A 273 9.51 6.10 0.58
N LEU A 274 8.18 6.11 0.46
CA LEU A 274 7.49 5.69 -0.78
C LEU A 274 7.81 6.61 -1.96
N MET A 275 7.86 7.92 -1.74
CA MET A 275 8.26 8.88 -2.76
C MET A 275 9.73 8.70 -3.18
N HIS A 276 10.61 8.39 -2.23
CA HIS A 276 12.00 8.09 -2.52
C HIS A 276 12.13 6.84 -3.38
N GLU A 277 11.42 5.77 -3.02
CA GLU A 277 11.38 4.54 -3.79
C GLU A 277 10.83 4.75 -5.21
N ALA A 278 9.76 5.55 -5.35
CA ALA A 278 9.21 5.92 -6.64
C ALA A 278 10.25 6.63 -7.54
N ALA A 279 11.00 7.56 -6.98
CA ALA A 279 12.05 8.28 -7.72
C ALA A 279 13.24 7.38 -8.09
N LEU A 280 13.63 6.45 -7.21
CA LEU A 280 14.67 5.46 -7.49
C LEU A 280 14.26 4.52 -8.64
N VAL A 281 13.03 4.02 -8.60
CA VAL A 281 12.50 3.13 -9.65
C VAL A 281 12.31 3.86 -10.97
N LEU A 282 11.88 5.12 -10.95
CA LEU A 282 11.79 5.97 -12.14
C LEU A 282 13.16 6.12 -12.82
N GLY A 283 14.24 6.29 -12.04
CA GLY A 283 15.60 6.33 -12.54
C GLY A 283 16.01 7.65 -13.20
N ASP A 284 15.27 8.74 -12.99
CA ASP A 284 15.64 10.08 -13.46
C ASP A 284 16.38 10.85 -12.36
N GLU A 285 17.66 11.13 -12.58
CA GLU A 285 18.51 11.80 -11.58
C GLU A 285 18.02 13.19 -11.16
N LYS A 286 17.27 13.91 -11.99
CA LYS A 286 16.76 15.24 -11.63
C LYS A 286 15.57 15.11 -10.70
N VAL A 287 14.67 14.15 -10.99
CA VAL A 287 13.54 13.83 -10.14
C VAL A 287 14.04 13.29 -8.81
N LEU A 288 15.01 12.38 -8.83
CA LEU A 288 15.59 11.80 -7.62
C LEU A 288 16.14 12.90 -6.69
N ARG A 289 16.97 13.81 -7.19
CA ARG A 289 17.50 14.93 -6.39
C ARG A 289 16.41 15.83 -5.80
N LYS A 290 15.35 16.15 -6.58
CA LYS A 290 14.20 16.92 -6.09
C LYS A 290 13.50 16.20 -4.94
N VAL A 291 13.29 14.88 -5.11
CA VAL A 291 12.59 14.03 -4.14
C VAL A 291 13.42 13.81 -2.88
N GLU A 292 14.74 13.64 -2.97
CA GLU A 292 15.63 13.48 -1.81
C GLU A 292 15.59 14.69 -0.85
N ASP A 293 15.44 15.90 -1.37
CA ASP A 293 15.25 17.09 -0.52
C ASP A 293 13.90 17.04 0.19
N ILE A 294 12.83 16.64 -0.52
CA ILE A 294 11.47 16.55 0.03
C ILE A 294 11.36 15.43 1.07
N VAL A 295 11.96 14.27 0.81
CA VAL A 295 12.01 13.13 1.76
C VAL A 295 12.52 13.58 3.13
N ARG A 296 13.63 14.32 3.16
CA ARG A 296 14.21 14.83 4.41
C ARG A 296 13.32 15.87 5.10
N ILE A 297 12.67 16.74 4.33
CA ILE A 297 11.80 17.78 4.85
C ILE A 297 10.53 17.16 5.48
N VAL A 298 9.87 16.24 4.78
CA VAL A 298 8.64 15.58 5.26
C VAL A 298 8.93 14.68 6.46
N ALA A 299 9.99 13.87 6.39
CA ALA A 299 10.40 13.07 7.54
C ALA A 299 10.74 13.93 8.77
N LYS A 300 11.36 15.10 8.56
CA LYS A 300 11.60 16.06 9.65
C LYS A 300 10.31 16.64 10.22
N ALA A 301 9.31 16.89 9.41
CA ALA A 301 8.00 17.37 9.88
C ALA A 301 7.30 16.31 10.74
N SER A 302 7.37 15.03 10.37
CA SER A 302 6.77 13.92 11.14
C SER A 302 7.36 13.73 12.55
N GLU A 303 8.55 14.30 12.85
CA GLU A 303 9.16 14.26 14.19
C GLU A 303 8.26 14.83 15.29
N LYS A 304 7.33 15.72 14.94
CA LYS A 304 6.35 16.24 15.92
C LYS A 304 5.51 15.12 16.56
N GLY A 305 5.27 14.04 15.84
CA GLY A 305 4.55 12.87 16.33
C GLY A 305 5.40 11.89 17.13
N LEU A 306 6.75 12.05 17.17
CA LEU A 306 7.63 11.12 17.85
C LEU A 306 7.56 11.25 19.38
N ARG A 307 7.50 10.09 20.02
CA ARG A 307 7.62 9.95 21.48
C ARG A 307 9.04 9.57 21.89
N PRO A 308 9.41 9.81 23.16
CA PRO A 308 10.74 9.42 23.68
C PRO A 308 11.04 7.92 23.59
N ASP A 309 10.01 7.07 23.61
CA ASP A 309 10.13 5.62 23.47
C ASP A 309 10.30 5.15 22.02
N GLY A 310 10.31 6.09 21.07
CA GLY A 310 10.45 5.83 19.64
C GLY A 310 9.14 5.58 18.90
N ALA A 311 8.02 5.43 19.62
CA ALA A 311 6.71 5.33 18.99
C ALA A 311 6.28 6.68 18.39
N MET A 312 5.35 6.65 17.42
CA MET A 312 4.80 7.81 16.76
C MET A 312 3.29 7.85 16.98
N ILE A 313 2.74 8.98 17.40
CA ILE A 313 1.30 9.20 17.51
C ILE A 313 0.67 9.29 16.11
N HIS A 314 -0.63 9.06 16.04
CA HIS A 314 -1.33 8.98 14.76
C HIS A 314 -1.41 10.34 14.07
N GLU A 315 -2.11 11.30 14.66
CA GLU A 315 -2.37 12.61 14.04
C GLU A 315 -2.73 13.71 15.04
N ALA A 316 -2.69 14.95 14.60
CA ALA A 316 -3.12 16.11 15.36
C ALA A 316 -3.96 17.05 14.50
N ASN A 317 -5.12 17.46 15.02
CA ASN A 317 -5.95 18.50 14.43
C ASN A 317 -5.62 19.86 15.08
N LEU A 318 -4.94 20.72 14.34
CA LEU A 318 -4.44 22.00 14.86
C LEU A 318 -5.56 23.03 15.08
N ASP A 319 -6.70 22.91 14.38
CA ASP A 319 -7.82 23.82 14.55
C ASP A 319 -8.58 23.59 15.84
N THR A 320 -8.74 22.32 16.22
CA THR A 320 -9.46 21.92 17.42
C THR A 320 -8.56 21.69 18.62
N GLY A 321 -7.26 21.49 18.38
CA GLY A 321 -6.30 21.04 19.39
C GLY A 321 -6.47 19.56 19.80
N HIS A 322 -7.29 18.81 19.07
CA HIS A 322 -7.43 17.36 19.30
C HIS A 322 -6.20 16.64 18.78
N VAL A 323 -5.69 15.72 19.59
CA VAL A 323 -4.60 14.82 19.22
C VAL A 323 -5.10 13.40 19.33
N ASP A 324 -5.03 12.63 18.23
CA ASP A 324 -5.14 11.19 18.28
C ASP A 324 -3.76 10.60 18.59
N ASP A 325 -3.53 10.36 19.86
CA ASP A 325 -2.28 9.85 20.39
C ASP A 325 -2.30 8.32 20.59
N ASP A 326 -3.26 7.62 20.04
CA ASP A 326 -3.25 6.18 19.88
C ASP A 326 -2.06 5.75 18.99
N LEU A 327 -1.39 4.69 19.41
CA LEU A 327 -0.17 4.22 18.74
C LEU A 327 -0.51 3.07 17.80
N HIS A 328 -1.02 3.44 16.63
CA HIS A 328 -1.51 2.51 15.60
C HIS A 328 -0.39 1.64 15.02
N TRP A 329 -0.68 0.38 14.74
CA TRP A 329 0.27 -0.62 14.20
C TRP A 329 0.93 -0.16 12.90
N TRP A 330 0.13 0.41 11.98
CA TRP A 330 0.63 0.80 10.68
C TRP A 330 1.57 2.01 10.78
N VAL A 331 1.24 2.97 11.62
CA VAL A 331 2.11 4.14 11.89
C VAL A 331 3.47 3.69 12.40
N GLN A 332 3.51 2.71 13.32
CA GLN A 332 4.78 2.21 13.84
C GLN A 332 5.57 1.44 12.77
N ALA A 333 4.90 0.66 11.92
CA ALA A 333 5.56 -0.02 10.82
C ALA A 333 6.21 0.96 9.84
N GLU A 334 5.48 2.00 9.43
CA GLU A 334 5.97 3.05 8.53
C GLU A 334 7.07 3.90 9.18
N ASN A 335 6.94 4.18 10.47
CA ASN A 335 7.94 4.88 11.27
C ASN A 335 9.31 4.14 11.22
N VAL A 336 9.33 2.81 11.34
CA VAL A 336 10.58 2.04 11.21
C VAL A 336 11.17 2.17 9.82
N VAL A 337 10.37 1.97 8.75
CA VAL A 337 10.88 1.97 7.37
C VAL A 337 11.35 3.37 6.95
N GLY A 338 10.60 4.41 7.29
CA GLY A 338 10.96 5.78 6.93
C GLY A 338 12.27 6.23 7.56
N TRP A 339 12.49 5.99 8.86
CA TRP A 339 13.77 6.30 9.50
C TRP A 339 14.91 5.43 9.01
N PHE A 340 14.66 4.14 8.76
CA PHE A 340 15.67 3.25 8.17
C PHE A 340 16.07 3.73 6.77
N ASN A 341 15.13 4.23 5.95
CA ASN A 341 15.41 4.79 4.65
C ASN A 341 16.34 6.03 4.72
N LEU A 342 16.13 6.91 5.72
CA LEU A 342 17.01 8.07 5.92
C LEU A 342 18.43 7.65 6.31
N TRP A 343 18.58 6.68 7.18
CA TRP A 343 19.90 6.14 7.50
C TRP A 343 20.58 5.52 6.29
N GLN A 344 19.87 4.62 5.60
CA GLN A 344 20.44 3.86 4.47
C GLN A 344 20.94 4.75 3.34
N HIS A 345 20.15 5.77 2.98
CA HIS A 345 20.44 6.58 1.79
C HIS A 345 21.14 7.90 2.10
N PHE A 346 21.02 8.43 3.30
CA PHE A 346 21.59 9.73 3.65
C PHE A 346 22.61 9.66 4.79
N GLY A 347 22.86 8.48 5.38
CA GLY A 347 23.83 8.29 6.45
C GLY A 347 23.43 8.94 7.78
N ASP A 348 22.13 9.11 8.02
CA ASP A 348 21.61 9.72 9.26
C ASP A 348 21.59 8.68 10.38
N GLU A 349 22.61 8.69 11.23
CA GLU A 349 22.74 7.75 12.36
C GLU A 349 21.65 7.94 13.42
N GLU A 350 21.13 9.17 13.60
CA GLU A 350 20.01 9.41 14.53
C GLU A 350 18.72 8.76 14.01
N ALA A 351 18.53 8.74 12.70
CA ALA A 351 17.40 8.05 12.09
C ALA A 351 17.47 6.52 12.34
N LEU A 352 18.64 5.90 12.27
CA LEU A 352 18.78 4.49 12.63
C LEU A 352 18.38 4.24 14.09
N GLU A 353 18.86 5.07 15.02
CA GLU A 353 18.49 4.96 16.44
C GLU A 353 16.98 5.10 16.67
N ARG A 354 16.30 5.94 15.88
CA ARG A 354 14.83 6.09 15.92
C ARG A 354 14.12 4.83 15.42
N ALA A 355 14.58 4.27 14.30
CA ALA A 355 14.04 3.02 13.78
C ALA A 355 14.20 1.86 14.78
N GLU A 356 15.36 1.73 15.41
CA GLU A 356 15.65 0.69 16.41
C GLU A 356 14.80 0.84 17.69
N ARG A 357 14.60 2.08 18.16
CA ARG A 357 13.72 2.37 19.31
C ARG A 357 12.28 2.03 19.00
N CYS A 358 11.77 2.44 17.82
CA CYS A 358 10.41 2.09 17.38
C CYS A 358 10.25 0.57 17.23
N TRP A 359 11.22 -0.12 16.64
CA TRP A 359 11.21 -1.58 16.56
C TRP A 359 11.18 -2.25 17.94
N THR A 360 11.89 -1.70 18.93
CA THR A 360 11.84 -2.18 20.31
C THR A 360 10.45 -1.99 20.91
N TYR A 361 9.83 -0.81 20.70
CA TYR A 361 8.46 -0.54 21.11
C TYR A 361 7.47 -1.54 20.48
N ILE A 362 7.57 -1.79 19.18
CA ILE A 362 6.71 -2.76 18.47
C ILE A 362 6.80 -4.14 19.12
N LYS A 363 8.01 -4.64 19.37
CA LYS A 363 8.24 -5.97 19.99
C LYS A 363 7.62 -6.10 21.38
N GLU A 364 7.66 -5.04 22.17
CA GLU A 364 7.24 -5.04 23.56
C GLU A 364 5.76 -4.71 23.74
N GLN A 365 5.19 -3.93 22.81
CA GLN A 365 3.89 -3.33 23.04
C GLN A 365 2.80 -3.71 22.02
N LEU A 366 3.17 -4.00 20.76
CA LEU A 366 2.19 -4.21 19.69
C LEU A 366 2.06 -5.67 19.24
N ILE A 367 3.14 -6.45 19.25
CA ILE A 367 3.09 -7.84 18.81
C ILE A 367 2.31 -8.67 19.81
N ASP A 368 1.27 -9.37 19.34
CA ASP A 368 0.64 -10.43 20.13
C ASP A 368 1.42 -11.74 19.95
N TRP A 369 2.25 -12.02 20.92
CA TRP A 369 3.09 -13.21 20.91
C TRP A 369 2.34 -14.51 21.23
N GLU A 370 1.15 -14.40 21.82
CA GLU A 370 0.31 -15.54 22.18
C GLU A 370 -0.60 -15.98 21.04
N ASN A 371 -1.33 -15.02 20.45
CA ASN A 371 -2.35 -15.30 19.46
C ASN A 371 -1.90 -15.09 18.01
N GLY A 372 -0.75 -14.45 17.83
CA GLY A 372 -0.24 -14.03 16.51
C GLY A 372 -0.81 -12.70 16.07
N GLU A 373 -0.21 -12.14 15.01
CA GLU A 373 -0.50 -10.80 14.50
C GLU A 373 -0.16 -9.69 15.52
N TRP A 374 -0.31 -8.44 15.11
CA TRP A 374 -0.16 -7.29 16.01
C TRP A 374 -1.53 -6.81 16.47
N HIS A 375 -1.57 -6.14 17.64
CA HIS A 375 -2.76 -5.40 18.05
C HIS A 375 -2.99 -4.18 17.14
N TRP A 376 -4.21 -3.66 17.09
CA TRP A 376 -4.55 -2.47 16.31
C TRP A 376 -3.77 -1.25 16.79
N SER A 377 -3.85 -0.95 18.07
CA SER A 377 -3.10 0.16 18.70
C SER A 377 -2.91 -0.05 20.20
N ARG A 378 -2.04 0.78 20.77
CA ARG A 378 -1.97 1.07 22.21
C ARG A 378 -2.53 2.45 22.47
N ARG A 379 -3.42 2.54 23.43
CA ARG A 379 -3.94 3.82 23.92
C ARG A 379 -2.90 4.57 24.74
N PRO A 380 -3.07 5.90 24.94
CA PRO A 380 -2.14 6.72 25.70
C PRO A 380 -1.89 6.24 27.13
N ASP A 381 -2.89 5.61 27.77
CA ASP A 381 -2.79 5.02 29.10
C ASP A 381 -2.04 3.68 29.13
N GLY A 382 -1.57 3.21 27.97
CA GLY A 382 -0.87 1.94 27.81
C GLY A 382 -1.77 0.72 27.67
N SER A 383 -3.09 0.87 27.70
CA SER A 383 -4.02 -0.24 27.46
C SER A 383 -4.06 -0.63 25.98
N LEU A 384 -4.45 -1.88 25.71
CA LEU A 384 -4.72 -2.34 24.34
C LEU A 384 -6.04 -1.75 23.85
N ASN A 385 -6.07 -1.31 22.62
CA ASN A 385 -7.32 -1.01 21.94
C ASN A 385 -7.94 -2.33 21.46
N LEU A 386 -9.00 -2.75 22.12
CA LEU A 386 -9.76 -3.96 21.79
C LEU A 386 -11.11 -3.63 21.11
N ASP A 387 -11.42 -2.34 20.92
CA ASP A 387 -12.63 -1.90 20.24
C ASP A 387 -12.50 -2.05 18.73
N ASP A 388 -11.26 -1.99 18.22
CA ASP A 388 -10.92 -2.20 16.83
C ASP A 388 -10.51 -3.64 16.51
N ASP A 389 -10.54 -3.99 15.24
CA ASP A 389 -10.35 -5.36 14.77
C ASP A 389 -8.91 -5.85 14.91
N LYS A 390 -8.73 -7.10 15.27
CA LYS A 390 -7.47 -7.82 15.19
C LYS A 390 -7.06 -8.07 13.74
N ALA A 391 -8.01 -8.43 12.90
CA ALA A 391 -7.89 -8.57 11.47
C ALA A 391 -9.23 -8.21 10.81
N GLY A 392 -9.23 -7.41 9.76
CA GLY A 392 -10.46 -6.93 9.18
C GLY A 392 -10.23 -6.11 7.91
N PHE A 393 -11.26 -5.39 7.51
CA PHE A 393 -11.29 -4.63 6.26
C PHE A 393 -10.04 -3.76 6.07
N TRP A 394 -9.60 -3.07 7.14
CA TRP A 394 -8.44 -2.19 7.15
C TRP A 394 -7.19 -2.83 7.75
N LYS A 395 -7.36 -3.65 8.77
CA LYS A 395 -6.27 -4.33 9.48
C LYS A 395 -5.93 -5.63 8.78
N CYS A 396 -4.89 -5.61 7.98
CA CYS A 396 -4.41 -6.71 7.15
C CYS A 396 -2.90 -6.88 7.29
N PRO A 397 -2.28 -7.94 6.75
CA PRO A 397 -0.86 -8.23 6.96
C PRO A 397 0.09 -7.32 6.18
N TYR A 398 -0.36 -6.18 5.72
CA TYR A 398 0.34 -5.35 4.74
C TYR A 398 1.47 -4.52 5.38
N HIS A 399 1.17 -3.51 6.20
CA HIS A 399 2.17 -2.59 6.75
C HIS A 399 3.24 -3.31 7.58
N ASN A 400 2.83 -4.19 8.48
CA ASN A 400 3.75 -4.93 9.35
C ASN A 400 4.59 -5.96 8.59
N SER A 401 4.02 -6.67 7.60
CA SER A 401 4.80 -7.56 6.74
C SER A 401 5.71 -6.79 5.81
N ARG A 402 5.22 -5.68 5.21
CA ARG A 402 6.00 -4.82 4.34
C ARG A 402 7.23 -4.27 5.08
N MET A 403 7.04 -3.73 6.28
CA MET A 403 8.17 -3.31 7.12
C MET A 403 9.21 -4.43 7.27
N CYS A 404 8.78 -5.65 7.58
CA CYS A 404 9.72 -6.75 7.76
C CYS A 404 10.43 -7.13 6.47
N LEU A 405 9.69 -7.22 5.36
CA LEU A 405 10.23 -7.59 4.05
C LEU A 405 11.20 -6.52 3.53
N GLU A 406 10.82 -5.24 3.66
CA GLU A 406 11.69 -4.11 3.31
C GLU A 406 13.02 -4.14 4.09
N ILE A 407 12.96 -4.33 5.41
CA ILE A 407 14.18 -4.39 6.23
C ILE A 407 15.03 -5.60 5.86
N ILE A 408 14.44 -6.78 5.58
CA ILE A 408 15.18 -7.97 5.14
C ILE A 408 15.89 -7.68 3.81
N GLU A 409 15.16 -7.24 2.78
CA GLU A 409 15.74 -6.98 1.44
C GLU A 409 16.83 -5.90 1.49
N ARG A 410 16.57 -4.80 2.21
CA ARG A 410 17.52 -3.68 2.31
C ARG A 410 18.79 -4.06 3.08
N THR A 411 18.70 -4.91 4.10
CA THR A 411 19.86 -5.39 4.85
C THR A 411 20.65 -6.49 4.12
N GLU A 412 19.99 -7.32 3.30
CA GLU A 412 20.69 -8.30 2.46
C GLU A 412 21.44 -7.65 1.29
N ALA A 413 21.02 -6.47 0.84
CA ALA A 413 21.64 -5.71 -0.24
C ALA A 413 22.84 -4.85 0.22
N MET A 414 23.08 -4.71 1.52
CA MET A 414 24.21 -3.96 2.13
C MET A 414 25.46 -4.84 2.25
#